data_8bc0d73ba72f62c38d3f88adc86b2c48
#
_entry.id   8bc0d73ba72f62c38d3f88adc86b2c48
#
_cell.length_a   1.000
_cell.length_b   1.000
_cell.length_c   1.000
_cell.angle_alpha   90.00
_cell.angle_beta   90.00
_cell.angle_gamma   90.00
#
_symmetry.space_group_name_H-M   'P 1'
#
loop_
_entity.id
_entity.type
_entity.pdbx_description
1 polymer ?
#
loop_
_entity_poly.entity_id
_entity_poly.type
_entity_poly.pdbx_seq_one_letter_code
_entity_poly.pdbx_strand_id
1 'polypeptide(L)'
;MPTERPALLVQLLPITPWRCGAGRSEEPASLVPSDSLFGAVSNAMSLLGWLPEWLSEGAPATRMSSLLPLQNDVFYAPLPEAVRAYPGLRRVRLESVRFAPLGAIQDLAERKFDEHRWLLDLPSGCLQSADRASAGGPYRPVERQRAAVDRFDGTAAPAALTEGIEFGNNSGAWAVFVFANAEVAAVWSQRLKAAFRLLADEGIGGWRGAGWGRSRRPRYREGELGKLLQNAGWKAAGAAAGKWWTIGLFAPAEADVVAWDNGAYRTLSRSGWTPGAGAKPELRFVREGAVLASETEPAGRISESNIDGAAHPVLRYAAGLALPWPEEAQV
;
A
#
# COMPACT_ATOMS: atom_id res chain seq x y z
N MET A 1 -11.90 1.77 -20.42
CA MET A 1 -10.53 2.24 -20.02
C MET A 1 -10.25 1.85 -18.57
N PRO A 2 -8.98 1.52 -18.15
CA PRO A 2 -8.68 1.17 -16.75
C PRO A 2 -9.12 2.25 -15.75
N THR A 3 -9.06 3.51 -16.16
CA THR A 3 -9.40 4.69 -15.35
C THR A 3 -10.90 4.97 -15.21
N GLU A 4 -11.73 4.35 -16.03
CA GLU A 4 -13.22 4.49 -15.98
C GLU A 4 -13.86 3.47 -15.04
N ARG A 5 -13.08 2.50 -14.56
CA ARG A 5 -13.60 1.48 -13.63
C ARG A 5 -14.05 2.10 -12.31
N PRO A 6 -15.16 1.57 -11.74
CA PRO A 6 -15.60 2.00 -10.42
C PRO A 6 -14.56 1.66 -9.36
N ALA A 7 -14.39 2.57 -8.41
CA ALA A 7 -13.41 2.43 -7.36
C ALA A 7 -13.92 2.99 -6.02
N LEU A 8 -13.36 2.45 -4.94
CA LEU A 8 -13.53 2.89 -3.57
C LEU A 8 -12.17 3.33 -3.01
N LEU A 9 -12.05 4.61 -2.68
CA LEU A 9 -10.90 5.15 -1.94
C LEU A 9 -11.24 5.16 -0.47
N VAL A 10 -10.36 4.56 0.33
CA VAL A 10 -10.47 4.46 1.80
C VAL A 10 -9.36 5.28 2.44
N GLN A 11 -9.71 6.09 3.44
CA GLN A 11 -8.77 6.84 4.25
C GLN A 11 -8.88 6.40 5.71
N LEU A 12 -7.76 6.07 6.32
CA LEU A 12 -7.62 5.72 7.73
C LEU A 12 -6.84 6.82 8.44
N LEU A 13 -7.38 7.33 9.53
CA LEU A 13 -6.73 8.32 10.40
C LEU A 13 -6.37 7.65 11.73
N PRO A 14 -5.12 7.17 11.90
CA PRO A 14 -4.69 6.45 13.08
C PRO A 14 -4.82 7.28 14.36
N ILE A 15 -5.20 6.61 15.46
CA ILE A 15 -5.24 7.17 16.81
C ILE A 15 -4.23 6.51 17.75
N THR A 16 -3.65 5.42 17.32
CA THR A 16 -2.58 4.70 18.03
C THR A 16 -1.43 4.39 17.07
N PRO A 17 -0.22 4.12 17.57
CA PRO A 17 0.87 3.69 16.70
C PRO A 17 0.53 2.42 15.92
N TRP A 18 1.11 2.30 14.72
CA TRP A 18 0.98 1.10 13.90
C TRP A 18 2.28 0.32 13.89
N ARG A 19 2.18 -0.99 13.93
CA ARG A 19 3.29 -1.90 13.69
C ARG A 19 3.06 -2.64 12.39
N CYS A 20 3.66 -2.14 11.33
CA CYS A 20 3.53 -2.70 10.01
C CYS A 20 4.88 -3.22 9.52
N GLY A 21 4.92 -4.46 9.07
CA GLY A 21 6.01 -4.96 8.24
C GLY A 21 7.35 -5.26 8.89
N ALA A 22 7.44 -5.51 10.17
CA ALA A 22 8.68 -6.02 10.79
C ALA A 22 8.94 -7.49 10.43
N GLY A 23 9.10 -7.79 9.15
CA GLY A 23 9.77 -8.99 8.67
C GLY A 23 11.26 -8.67 8.47
N ARG A 24 12.14 -9.62 8.72
CA ARG A 24 13.61 -9.50 8.70
C ARG A 24 14.26 -9.20 7.34
N SER A 25 13.54 -8.76 6.34
CA SER A 25 14.09 -8.45 5.02
C SER A 25 13.47 -7.18 4.48
N GLU A 26 14.27 -6.40 3.83
CA GLU A 26 14.00 -5.22 2.99
C GLU A 26 12.80 -4.34 3.39
N GLU A 27 13.03 -3.05 3.53
CA GLU A 27 11.98 -2.08 3.86
C GLU A 27 10.88 -2.07 2.79
N PRO A 28 9.60 -2.24 3.18
CA PRO A 28 8.48 -2.16 2.24
C PRO A 28 8.35 -0.74 1.67
N ALA A 29 7.92 -0.65 0.41
CA ALA A 29 7.60 0.63 -0.23
C ALA A 29 6.19 1.13 0.09
N SER A 30 5.58 0.64 1.16
CA SER A 30 4.23 1.00 1.61
C SER A 30 4.17 0.95 3.14
N LEU A 31 3.13 1.53 3.72
CA LEU A 31 2.86 1.41 5.15
C LEU A 31 2.38 -0.01 5.49
N VAL A 32 1.42 -0.51 4.70
CA VAL A 32 0.95 -1.89 4.76
C VAL A 32 0.89 -2.42 3.32
N PRO A 33 1.75 -3.35 2.94
CA PRO A 33 1.74 -3.93 1.61
C PRO A 33 0.39 -4.59 1.26
N SER A 34 0.04 -4.60 -0.03
CA SER A 34 -1.28 -5.09 -0.48
C SER A 34 -1.57 -6.54 -0.12
N ASP A 35 -0.55 -7.41 -0.02
CA ASP A 35 -0.71 -8.78 0.46
C ASP A 35 -1.12 -8.85 1.95
N SER A 36 -0.55 -7.95 2.76
CA SER A 36 -0.90 -7.83 4.19
C SER A 36 -2.26 -7.16 4.37
N LEU A 37 -2.57 -6.15 3.53
CA LEU A 37 -3.88 -5.51 3.51
C LEU A 37 -4.97 -6.51 3.10
N PHE A 38 -4.71 -7.33 2.07
CA PHE A 38 -5.60 -8.42 1.67
C PHE A 38 -5.88 -9.37 2.83
N GLY A 39 -4.83 -9.80 3.56
CA GLY A 39 -4.98 -10.64 4.73
C GLY A 39 -5.82 -10.00 5.84
N ALA A 40 -5.62 -8.70 6.10
CA ALA A 40 -6.42 -7.97 7.09
C ALA A 40 -7.90 -7.87 6.66
N VAL A 41 -8.15 -7.53 5.40
CA VAL A 41 -9.52 -7.47 4.83
C VAL A 41 -10.18 -8.86 4.87
N SER A 42 -9.48 -9.92 4.46
CA SER A 42 -10.00 -11.29 4.49
C SER A 42 -10.35 -11.75 5.91
N ASN A 43 -9.53 -11.38 6.90
CA ASN A 43 -9.86 -11.64 8.30
C ASN A 43 -11.13 -10.90 8.74
N ALA A 44 -11.29 -9.63 8.37
CA ALA A 44 -12.50 -8.88 8.66
C ALA A 44 -13.73 -9.47 7.94
N MET A 45 -13.58 -9.90 6.67
CA MET A 45 -14.63 -10.61 5.95
C MET A 45 -15.03 -11.92 6.62
N SER A 46 -14.05 -12.64 7.19
CA SER A 46 -14.33 -13.86 7.99
C SER A 46 -15.20 -13.56 9.21
N LEU A 47 -14.84 -12.53 9.96
CA LEU A 47 -15.59 -12.11 11.15
C LEU A 47 -17.01 -11.62 10.81
N LEU A 48 -17.19 -11.07 9.61
CA LEU A 48 -18.48 -10.59 9.11
C LEU A 48 -19.29 -11.69 8.37
N GLY A 49 -18.76 -12.89 8.24
CA GLY A 49 -19.43 -14.03 7.59
C GLY A 49 -19.41 -13.99 6.06
N TRP A 50 -18.51 -13.24 5.45
CA TRP A 50 -18.45 -13.05 3.99
C TRP A 50 -17.16 -13.59 3.35
N LEU A 51 -16.35 -14.36 4.08
CA LEU A 51 -15.06 -14.83 3.59
C LEU A 51 -15.17 -15.74 2.35
N PRO A 52 -16.09 -16.72 2.28
CA PRO A 52 -16.19 -17.59 1.11
C PRO A 52 -16.48 -16.80 -0.18
N GLU A 53 -17.47 -15.92 -0.15
CA GLU A 53 -17.83 -15.08 -1.30
C GLU A 53 -16.73 -14.06 -1.63
N TRP A 54 -16.04 -13.53 -0.61
CA TRP A 54 -14.89 -12.66 -0.82
C TRP A 54 -13.80 -13.36 -1.61
N LEU A 55 -13.44 -14.58 -1.24
CA LEU A 55 -12.36 -15.32 -1.88
C LEU A 55 -12.74 -15.80 -3.29
N SER A 56 -14.00 -16.21 -3.51
CA SER A 56 -14.45 -16.75 -4.80
C SER A 56 -14.84 -15.66 -5.81
N GLU A 57 -15.40 -14.54 -5.35
CA GLU A 57 -15.98 -13.52 -6.22
C GLU A 57 -15.34 -12.14 -6.04
N GLY A 58 -15.23 -11.66 -4.80
CA GLY A 58 -14.82 -10.30 -4.50
C GLY A 58 -13.35 -10.04 -4.79
N ALA A 59 -12.47 -10.85 -4.26
CA ALA A 59 -11.03 -10.68 -4.39
C ALA A 59 -10.53 -10.84 -5.84
N PRO A 60 -10.97 -11.84 -6.63
CA PRO A 60 -10.59 -11.96 -8.03
C PRO A 60 -11.06 -10.78 -8.89
N ALA A 61 -12.22 -10.20 -8.57
CA ALA A 61 -12.82 -9.09 -9.29
C ALA A 61 -12.39 -7.70 -8.78
N THR A 62 -11.43 -7.64 -7.83
CA THR A 62 -10.98 -6.40 -7.21
C THR A 62 -9.47 -6.26 -7.29
N ARG A 63 -8.97 -5.13 -7.78
CA ARG A 63 -7.57 -4.72 -7.67
C ARG A 63 -7.42 -3.76 -6.51
N MET A 64 -6.34 -3.89 -5.73
CA MET A 64 -6.11 -2.99 -4.61
C MET A 64 -4.69 -2.44 -4.58
N SER A 65 -4.57 -1.19 -4.13
CA SER A 65 -3.28 -0.63 -3.78
C SER A 65 -2.81 -1.18 -2.42
N SER A 66 -1.55 -0.97 -2.10
CA SER A 66 -1.07 -1.01 -0.70
C SER A 66 -1.67 0.16 0.10
N LEU A 67 -1.57 0.13 1.44
CA LEU A 67 -1.84 1.31 2.26
C LEU A 67 -0.65 2.27 2.15
N LEU A 68 -0.93 3.49 1.74
CA LEU A 68 0.03 4.52 1.39
C LEU A 68 -0.17 5.76 2.29
N PRO A 69 0.85 6.59 2.51
CA PRO A 69 0.72 7.74 3.41
C PRO A 69 -0.28 8.80 2.92
N LEU A 70 -0.90 9.48 3.88
CA LEU A 70 -1.80 10.61 3.69
C LEU A 70 -1.47 11.69 4.72
N GLN A 71 -1.46 12.96 4.32
CA GLN A 71 -1.33 14.09 5.24
C GLN A 71 -2.07 15.32 4.70
N ASN A 72 -2.97 15.89 5.48
CA ASN A 72 -3.73 17.10 5.11
C ASN A 72 -4.39 17.00 3.72
N ASP A 73 -5.04 15.87 3.43
CA ASP A 73 -5.61 15.51 2.11
C ASP A 73 -4.59 15.47 0.95
N VAL A 74 -3.29 15.49 1.22
CA VAL A 74 -2.24 15.17 0.26
C VAL A 74 -2.02 13.67 0.25
N PHE A 75 -2.17 13.06 -0.91
CA PHE A 75 -2.04 11.61 -1.13
C PHE A 75 -0.63 11.32 -1.62
N TYR A 76 0.10 10.52 -0.87
CA TYR A 76 1.45 10.08 -1.21
C TYR A 76 1.41 8.69 -1.83
N ALA A 77 2.30 8.45 -2.77
CA ALA A 77 2.48 7.13 -3.37
C ALA A 77 3.97 6.78 -3.48
N PRO A 78 4.32 5.49 -3.66
CA PRO A 78 5.70 5.08 -3.85
C PRO A 78 6.30 5.78 -5.04
N LEU A 79 7.51 6.36 -4.88
CA LEU A 79 8.19 7.01 -5.98
C LEU A 79 8.44 5.99 -7.10
N PRO A 80 8.02 6.25 -8.35
CA PRO A 80 8.26 5.36 -9.46
C PRO A 80 9.74 5.11 -9.71
N GLU A 81 10.14 3.86 -9.89
CA GLU A 81 11.55 3.52 -10.12
C GLU A 81 12.11 4.18 -11.40
N ALA A 82 11.27 4.41 -12.40
CA ALA A 82 11.65 5.07 -13.65
C ALA A 82 12.12 6.53 -13.46
N VAL A 83 11.67 7.22 -12.41
CA VAL A 83 12.08 8.61 -12.18
C VAL A 83 13.24 8.77 -11.20
N ARG A 84 13.74 7.70 -10.60
CA ARG A 84 14.85 7.78 -9.63
C ARG A 84 16.14 8.30 -10.24
N ALA A 85 16.37 8.03 -11.50
CA ALA A 85 17.51 8.53 -12.26
C ALA A 85 17.23 9.86 -12.98
N TYR A 86 16.23 10.63 -12.55
CA TYR A 86 15.89 11.93 -13.16
C TYR A 86 17.10 12.86 -13.15
N PRO A 87 17.54 13.33 -14.31
CA PRO A 87 18.79 14.08 -14.41
C PRO A 87 18.66 15.52 -13.88
N GLY A 88 19.77 16.06 -13.41
CA GLY A 88 19.91 17.51 -13.12
C GLY A 88 19.44 17.97 -11.74
N LEU A 89 18.86 17.11 -10.91
CA LEU A 89 18.49 17.48 -9.54
C LEU A 89 19.74 17.54 -8.65
N ARG A 90 19.87 18.63 -7.88
CA ARG A 90 20.98 18.86 -6.96
C ARG A 90 20.54 18.91 -5.50
N ARG A 91 19.31 19.32 -5.27
CA ARG A 91 18.75 19.56 -3.94
C ARG A 91 17.97 18.38 -3.39
N VAL A 92 17.24 17.68 -4.25
CA VAL A 92 16.44 16.51 -3.88
C VAL A 92 17.10 15.24 -4.44
N ARG A 93 17.53 14.35 -3.55
CA ARG A 93 18.05 13.04 -3.92
C ARG A 93 16.89 12.06 -4.03
N LEU A 94 16.39 11.83 -5.23
CA LEU A 94 15.23 10.94 -5.46
C LEU A 94 15.47 9.50 -5.03
N GLU A 95 16.72 9.03 -4.98
CA GLU A 95 17.07 7.69 -4.48
C GLU A 95 16.66 7.51 -3.00
N SER A 96 16.67 8.60 -2.22
CA SER A 96 16.32 8.58 -0.80
C SER A 96 14.81 8.81 -0.56
N VAL A 97 14.06 9.19 -1.60
CA VAL A 97 12.61 9.40 -1.49
C VAL A 97 11.90 8.06 -1.53
N ARG A 98 11.10 7.78 -0.50
CA ARG A 98 10.23 6.59 -0.45
C ARG A 98 8.86 6.89 -1.06
N PHE A 99 8.28 8.02 -0.65
CA PHE A 99 6.95 8.45 -1.07
C PHE A 99 6.98 9.90 -1.54
N ALA A 100 6.22 10.19 -2.57
CA ALA A 100 6.00 11.55 -3.02
C ALA A 100 4.50 11.83 -3.17
N PRO A 101 4.06 13.10 -3.01
CA PRO A 101 2.71 13.49 -3.37
C PRO A 101 2.38 13.11 -4.80
N LEU A 102 1.16 12.67 -5.06
CA LEU A 102 0.72 12.30 -6.42
C LEU A 102 0.95 13.43 -7.43
N GLY A 103 0.74 14.69 -7.04
CA GLY A 103 1.04 15.84 -7.90
C GLY A 103 2.53 16.01 -8.22
N ALA A 104 3.43 15.73 -7.25
CA ALA A 104 4.86 15.77 -7.49
C ALA A 104 5.32 14.64 -8.42
N ILE A 105 4.70 13.44 -8.29
CA ILE A 105 4.94 12.33 -9.21
C ILE A 105 4.46 12.68 -10.63
N GLN A 106 3.33 13.39 -10.75
CA GLN A 106 2.84 13.89 -12.03
C GLN A 106 3.84 14.87 -12.66
N ASP A 107 4.35 15.83 -11.87
CA ASP A 107 5.35 16.80 -12.35
C ASP A 107 6.65 16.09 -12.79
N LEU A 108 7.08 15.05 -12.07
CA LEU A 108 8.24 14.22 -12.47
C LEU A 108 7.97 13.48 -13.79
N ALA A 109 6.79 12.88 -13.93
CA ALA A 109 6.40 12.16 -15.14
C ALA A 109 6.33 13.08 -16.37
N GLU A 110 5.89 14.32 -16.17
CA GLU A 110 5.80 15.35 -17.22
C GLU A 110 7.09 16.16 -17.41
N ARG A 111 8.17 15.84 -16.67
CA ARG A 111 9.43 16.61 -16.68
C ARG A 111 9.30 18.10 -16.30
N LYS A 112 8.32 18.41 -15.45
CA LYS A 112 8.01 19.74 -14.92
C LYS A 112 8.39 19.91 -13.45
N PHE A 113 9.11 18.97 -12.88
CA PHE A 113 9.45 18.96 -11.46
C PHE A 113 10.40 20.07 -11.08
N ASP A 114 9.94 20.98 -10.20
CA ASP A 114 10.75 22.05 -9.61
C ASP A 114 11.24 21.62 -8.22
N GLU A 115 12.52 21.24 -8.10
CA GLU A 115 13.11 20.78 -6.85
C GLU A 115 13.11 21.82 -5.73
N HIS A 116 13.01 23.13 -6.04
CA HIS A 116 12.98 24.19 -5.02
C HIS A 116 11.69 24.19 -4.20
N ARG A 117 10.64 23.59 -4.71
CA ARG A 117 9.34 23.45 -4.03
C ARG A 117 9.28 22.30 -3.05
N TRP A 118 10.32 21.45 -2.99
CA TRP A 118 10.26 20.20 -2.26
C TRP A 118 11.44 20.00 -1.32
N LEU A 119 11.18 19.34 -0.20
CA LEU A 119 12.17 18.90 0.79
C LEU A 119 11.89 17.45 1.17
N LEU A 120 12.92 16.69 1.46
CA LEU A 120 12.80 15.33 1.96
C LEU A 120 12.65 15.34 3.49
N ASP A 121 11.53 14.83 4.00
CA ASP A 121 11.39 14.50 5.42
C ASP A 121 12.06 13.14 5.67
N LEU A 122 13.23 13.17 6.29
CA LEU A 122 14.04 11.96 6.51
C LEU A 122 13.34 10.90 7.36
N PRO A 123 12.61 11.24 8.47
CA PRO A 123 11.97 10.23 9.30
C PRO A 123 10.92 9.39 8.56
N SER A 124 10.11 10.02 7.69
CA SER A 124 9.09 9.31 6.91
C SER A 124 9.56 8.86 5.54
N GLY A 125 10.66 9.43 5.02
CA GLY A 125 11.08 9.27 3.65
C GLY A 125 10.14 9.91 2.63
N CYS A 126 9.27 10.82 3.08
CA CYS A 126 8.29 11.49 2.24
C CYS A 126 8.80 12.83 1.70
N LEU A 127 8.49 13.10 0.43
CA LEU A 127 8.72 14.41 -0.17
C LEU A 127 7.66 15.39 0.32
N GLN A 128 8.07 16.48 0.96
CA GLN A 128 7.20 17.51 1.52
C GLN A 128 7.30 18.80 0.72
N SER A 129 6.18 19.54 0.60
CA SER A 129 6.24 20.90 0.09
C SER A 129 7.09 21.78 1.02
N ALA A 130 7.99 22.59 0.45
CA ALA A 130 8.86 23.49 1.21
C ALA A 130 8.07 24.43 2.11
N ASP A 131 6.89 24.87 1.69
CA ASP A 131 6.00 25.75 2.45
C ASP A 131 5.38 25.08 3.69
N ARG A 132 5.40 23.75 3.75
CA ARG A 132 4.80 22.93 4.82
C ARG A 132 5.82 22.10 5.59
N ALA A 133 7.09 22.19 5.26
CA ALA A 133 8.14 21.33 5.82
C ALA A 133 8.29 21.45 7.35
N SER A 134 7.91 22.59 7.93
CA SER A 134 7.93 22.78 9.40
C SER A 134 6.95 21.89 10.16
N ALA A 135 5.95 21.31 9.49
CA ALA A 135 4.97 20.42 10.12
C ALA A 135 5.45 18.96 10.24
N GLY A 136 6.61 18.63 9.66
CA GLY A 136 7.13 17.26 9.55
C GLY A 136 6.35 16.39 8.57
N GLY A 137 6.84 15.17 8.33
CA GLY A 137 6.19 14.20 7.44
C GLY A 137 4.93 13.56 8.04
N PRO A 138 4.22 12.74 7.25
CA PRO A 138 2.96 12.12 7.65
C PRO A 138 3.10 11.15 8.83
N TYR A 139 4.26 10.60 9.05
CA TYR A 139 4.56 9.69 10.16
C TYR A 139 6.05 9.72 10.52
N ARG A 140 6.36 9.18 11.68
CA ARG A 140 7.73 8.97 12.15
C ARG A 140 7.88 7.58 12.78
N PRO A 141 9.07 6.96 12.71
CA PRO A 141 9.39 5.80 13.51
C PRO A 141 9.29 6.12 15.01
N VAL A 142 8.79 5.19 15.78
CA VAL A 142 8.74 5.28 17.24
C VAL A 142 9.12 3.94 17.85
N GLU A 143 9.81 4.02 18.99
CA GLU A 143 10.08 2.86 19.83
C GLU A 143 9.26 2.98 21.12
N ARG A 144 8.63 1.91 21.52
CA ARG A 144 7.88 1.82 22.78
C ARG A 144 8.43 0.69 23.62
N GLN A 145 8.78 1.02 24.85
CA GLN A 145 9.14 0.00 25.84
C GLN A 145 7.87 -0.74 26.30
N ARG A 146 8.02 -2.04 26.44
CA ARG A 146 6.98 -2.90 26.97
C ARG A 146 7.52 -3.67 28.15
N ALA A 147 6.93 -3.43 29.33
CA ALA A 147 7.13 -4.29 30.47
C ALA A 147 6.24 -5.53 30.36
N ALA A 148 6.82 -6.70 30.51
CA ALA A 148 6.08 -7.92 30.77
C ALA A 148 6.23 -8.22 32.27
N VAL A 149 5.11 -8.43 32.95
CA VAL A 149 5.11 -8.86 34.35
C VAL A 149 4.64 -10.30 34.38
N ASP A 150 5.44 -11.17 34.98
CA ASP A 150 4.99 -12.53 35.26
C ASP A 150 3.82 -12.44 36.25
N ARG A 151 2.70 -13.03 35.87
CA ARG A 151 1.48 -13.00 36.70
C ARG A 151 1.55 -13.96 37.87
N PHE A 152 2.53 -14.86 37.90
CA PHE A 152 2.69 -15.87 38.95
C PHE A 152 3.46 -15.32 40.16
N ASP A 153 4.56 -14.61 39.89
CA ASP A 153 5.44 -14.14 40.95
C ASP A 153 5.61 -12.61 40.98
N GLY A 154 4.98 -11.91 40.06
CA GLY A 154 5.04 -10.45 39.96
C GLY A 154 6.40 -9.91 39.45
N THR A 155 7.33 -10.78 39.02
CA THR A 155 8.62 -10.33 38.52
C THR A 155 8.46 -9.64 37.16
N ALA A 156 9.16 -8.51 37.01
CA ALA A 156 9.21 -7.81 35.73
C ALA A 156 10.24 -8.47 34.81
N ALA A 157 9.82 -8.98 33.67
CA ALA A 157 10.74 -9.37 32.62
C ALA A 157 11.44 -8.12 32.03
N PRO A 158 12.66 -8.26 31.46
CA PRO A 158 13.33 -7.17 30.80
C PRO A 158 12.41 -6.50 29.77
N ALA A 159 12.36 -5.18 29.78
CA ALA A 159 11.53 -4.41 28.86
C ALA A 159 11.97 -4.70 27.41
N ALA A 160 11.05 -5.22 26.60
CA ALA A 160 11.28 -5.38 25.17
C ALA A 160 10.94 -4.08 24.43
N LEU A 161 11.83 -3.62 23.55
CA LEU A 161 11.55 -2.52 22.63
C LEU A 161 10.63 -3.02 21.52
N THR A 162 9.62 -2.25 21.22
CA THR A 162 8.72 -2.50 20.11
C THR A 162 8.75 -1.30 19.16
N GLU A 163 9.18 -1.57 17.95
CA GLU A 163 9.23 -0.60 16.87
C GLU A 163 7.86 -0.46 16.19
N GLY A 164 7.54 0.75 15.77
CA GLY A 164 6.34 1.07 15.01
C GLY A 164 6.42 2.44 14.38
N ILE A 165 5.31 2.90 13.84
CA ILE A 165 5.15 4.25 13.28
C ILE A 165 4.05 5.00 14.01
N GLU A 166 4.26 6.27 14.24
CA GLU A 166 3.29 7.19 14.82
C GLU A 166 2.97 8.27 13.79
N PHE A 167 1.69 8.54 13.63
CA PHE A 167 1.21 9.49 12.63
C PHE A 167 1.10 10.89 13.22
N GLY A 168 1.45 11.90 12.41
CA GLY A 168 1.28 13.30 12.75
C GLY A 168 -0.19 13.75 12.72
N ASN A 169 -0.41 15.02 13.06
CA ASN A 169 -1.75 15.60 12.99
C ASN A 169 -2.29 15.58 11.55
N ASN A 170 -3.58 15.26 11.39
CA ASN A 170 -4.25 15.12 10.10
C ASN A 170 -3.52 14.19 9.12
N SER A 171 -2.76 13.25 9.65
CA SER A 171 -2.01 12.25 8.87
C SER A 171 -2.63 10.87 9.02
N GLY A 172 -2.36 10.01 8.06
CA GLY A 172 -2.90 8.67 8.06
C GLY A 172 -2.44 7.86 6.87
N ALA A 173 -3.30 6.94 6.46
CA ALA A 173 -3.06 6.08 5.32
C ALA A 173 -4.28 6.05 4.39
N TRP A 174 -4.04 5.80 3.11
CA TRP A 174 -5.07 5.60 2.12
C TRP A 174 -4.81 4.35 1.29
N ALA A 175 -5.89 3.77 0.78
CA ALA A 175 -5.84 2.72 -0.25
C ALA A 175 -6.99 2.92 -1.23
N VAL A 176 -6.84 2.37 -2.42
CA VAL A 176 -7.89 2.33 -3.42
C VAL A 176 -8.17 0.91 -3.86
N PHE A 177 -9.44 0.58 -3.99
CA PHE A 177 -9.99 -0.67 -4.47
C PHE A 177 -10.71 -0.41 -5.78
N VAL A 178 -10.30 -1.08 -6.84
CA VAL A 178 -10.84 -0.92 -8.19
C VAL A 178 -11.59 -2.19 -8.55
N PHE A 179 -12.85 -2.04 -8.91
CA PHE A 179 -13.72 -3.16 -9.22
C PHE A 179 -13.76 -3.43 -10.71
N ALA A 180 -14.00 -4.68 -11.08
CA ALA A 180 -14.06 -5.09 -12.49
C ALA A 180 -15.18 -4.37 -13.26
N ASN A 181 -16.34 -4.17 -12.60
CA ASN A 181 -17.52 -3.50 -13.17
C ASN A 181 -18.41 -2.90 -12.07
N ALA A 182 -19.54 -2.30 -12.47
CA ALA A 182 -20.47 -1.63 -11.56
C ALA A 182 -21.24 -2.62 -10.66
N GLU A 183 -21.54 -3.83 -11.12
CA GLU A 183 -22.24 -4.86 -10.36
C GLU A 183 -21.36 -5.33 -9.19
N VAL A 184 -20.08 -5.59 -9.44
CA VAL A 184 -19.08 -5.93 -8.42
C VAL A 184 -18.95 -4.80 -7.42
N ALA A 185 -18.86 -3.56 -7.88
CA ALA A 185 -18.76 -2.37 -7.04
C ALA A 185 -19.97 -2.21 -6.11
N ALA A 186 -21.19 -2.42 -6.61
CA ALA A 186 -22.43 -2.28 -5.83
C ALA A 186 -22.45 -3.19 -4.59
N VAL A 187 -21.91 -4.40 -4.70
CA VAL A 187 -21.83 -5.37 -3.60
C VAL A 187 -20.60 -5.10 -2.72
N TRP A 188 -19.43 -5.08 -3.34
CA TRP A 188 -18.17 -5.15 -2.59
C TRP A 188 -17.75 -3.81 -1.99
N SER A 189 -18.18 -2.67 -2.52
CA SER A 189 -17.87 -1.41 -1.87
C SER A 189 -18.51 -1.30 -0.48
N GLN A 190 -19.74 -1.78 -0.30
CA GLN A 190 -20.42 -1.75 1.00
C GLN A 190 -19.80 -2.76 1.99
N ARG A 191 -19.48 -3.96 1.51
CA ARG A 191 -18.80 -4.98 2.33
C ARG A 191 -17.41 -4.53 2.75
N LEU A 192 -16.62 -3.92 1.86
CA LEU A 192 -15.33 -3.33 2.18
C LEU A 192 -15.44 -2.19 3.18
N LYS A 193 -16.43 -1.31 3.06
CA LYS A 193 -16.66 -0.26 4.07
C LYS A 193 -16.95 -0.84 5.45
N ALA A 194 -17.73 -1.92 5.55
CA ALA A 194 -17.99 -2.61 6.80
C ALA A 194 -16.70 -3.25 7.35
N ALA A 195 -15.91 -3.94 6.51
CA ALA A 195 -14.63 -4.51 6.89
C ALA A 195 -13.65 -3.45 7.41
N PHE A 196 -13.56 -2.30 6.74
CA PHE A 196 -12.68 -1.22 7.20
C PHE A 196 -13.16 -0.53 8.48
N ARG A 197 -14.45 -0.48 8.77
CA ARG A 197 -14.95 -0.03 10.09
C ARG A 197 -14.48 -0.97 11.19
N LEU A 198 -14.61 -2.27 10.98
CA LEU A 198 -14.11 -3.28 11.91
C LEU A 198 -12.60 -3.18 12.10
N LEU A 199 -11.84 -3.07 11.01
CA LEU A 199 -10.38 -2.92 11.05
C LEU A 199 -9.93 -1.62 11.76
N ALA A 200 -10.69 -0.55 11.66
CA ALA A 200 -10.39 0.70 12.37
C ALA A 200 -10.52 0.53 13.89
N ASP A 201 -11.48 -0.25 14.36
CA ASP A 201 -11.71 -0.51 15.78
C ASP A 201 -10.75 -1.57 16.33
N GLU A 202 -10.55 -2.67 15.60
CA GLU A 202 -9.67 -3.77 16.02
C GLU A 202 -8.17 -3.46 15.83
N GLY A 203 -7.86 -2.61 14.85
CA GLY A 203 -6.50 -2.26 14.45
C GLY A 203 -5.98 -3.06 13.27
N ILE A 204 -5.02 -2.43 12.55
CA ILE A 204 -4.27 -3.02 11.43
C ILE A 204 -2.82 -3.24 11.86
N GLY A 205 -2.23 -4.36 11.43
CA GLY A 205 -0.85 -4.71 11.72
C GLY A 205 -0.65 -5.54 12.99
N GLY A 206 0.54 -5.47 13.56
CA GLY A 206 0.90 -6.22 14.76
C GLY A 206 0.46 -5.53 16.05
N TRP A 207 0.48 -6.27 17.14
CA TRP A 207 0.19 -5.77 18.49
C TRP A 207 -1.24 -5.23 18.72
N ARG A 208 -2.20 -5.66 17.92
CA ARG A 208 -3.62 -5.27 18.04
C ARG A 208 -4.17 -5.55 19.45
N GLY A 209 -3.82 -6.68 20.05
CA GLY A 209 -4.19 -7.02 21.42
C GLY A 209 -3.65 -6.06 22.49
N ALA A 210 -2.64 -5.25 22.17
CA ALA A 210 -2.12 -4.18 23.00
C ALA A 210 -2.66 -2.79 22.59
N GLY A 211 -3.69 -2.74 21.73
CA GLY A 211 -4.35 -1.52 21.31
C GLY A 211 -3.67 -0.78 20.15
N TRP A 212 -2.67 -1.36 19.51
CA TRP A 212 -2.01 -0.77 18.35
C TRP A 212 -2.83 -0.95 17.07
N GLY A 213 -2.59 -0.10 16.08
CA GLY A 213 -3.22 -0.22 14.77
C GLY A 213 -4.58 0.43 14.63
N ARG A 214 -5.12 1.04 15.69
CA ARG A 214 -6.46 1.61 15.70
C ARG A 214 -6.53 2.94 14.96
N SER A 215 -7.69 3.20 14.38
CA SER A 215 -7.98 4.42 13.62
C SER A 215 -9.32 5.00 14.02
N ARG A 216 -9.52 6.27 13.70
CA ARG A 216 -10.87 6.88 13.71
C ARG A 216 -11.74 6.20 12.67
N ARG A 217 -13.05 6.49 12.70
CA ARG A 217 -13.99 6.04 11.65
C ARG A 217 -13.41 6.36 10.27
N PRO A 218 -13.28 5.35 9.38
CA PRO A 218 -12.71 5.55 8.05
C PRO A 218 -13.54 6.53 7.22
N ARG A 219 -12.86 7.27 6.34
CA ARG A 219 -13.51 8.11 5.33
C ARG A 219 -13.47 7.39 3.99
N TYR A 220 -14.51 7.56 3.20
CA TYR A 220 -14.66 6.89 1.91
C TYR A 220 -14.98 7.89 0.81
N ARG A 221 -14.43 7.64 -0.38
CA ARG A 221 -14.83 8.32 -1.61
C ARG A 221 -15.09 7.24 -2.67
N GLU A 222 -16.21 7.33 -3.37
CA GLU A 222 -16.58 6.40 -4.44
C GLU A 222 -16.66 7.16 -5.75
N GLY A 223 -16.35 6.48 -6.86
CA GLY A 223 -16.42 7.05 -8.19
C GLY A 223 -15.55 6.29 -9.18
N GLU A 224 -15.35 6.86 -10.34
CA GLU A 224 -14.41 6.35 -11.32
C GLU A 224 -12.97 6.57 -10.82
N LEU A 225 -12.11 5.57 -10.99
CA LEU A 225 -10.70 5.62 -10.55
C LEU A 225 -9.99 6.91 -11.02
N GLY A 226 -10.14 7.24 -12.32
CA GLY A 226 -9.49 8.42 -12.90
C GLY A 226 -9.90 9.72 -12.23
N LYS A 227 -11.20 9.89 -11.91
CA LYS A 227 -11.70 11.07 -11.20
C LYS A 227 -11.21 11.14 -9.76
N LEU A 228 -11.19 10.00 -9.06
CA LEU A 228 -10.67 9.94 -7.69
C LEU A 228 -9.19 10.30 -7.63
N LEU A 229 -8.38 9.78 -8.55
CA LEU A 229 -6.96 10.07 -8.62
C LEU A 229 -6.68 11.50 -9.10
N GLN A 230 -7.47 12.05 -10.04
CA GLN A 230 -7.36 13.44 -10.48
C GLN A 230 -7.59 14.40 -9.30
N ASN A 231 -8.58 14.14 -8.48
CA ASN A 231 -8.84 14.91 -7.25
C ASN A 231 -7.73 14.77 -6.20
N ALA A 232 -6.93 13.71 -6.30
CA ALA A 232 -5.76 13.44 -5.46
C ALA A 232 -4.45 13.98 -6.05
N GLY A 233 -4.49 14.61 -7.23
CA GLY A 233 -3.34 15.22 -7.90
C GLY A 233 -2.67 14.38 -8.98
N TRP A 234 -3.25 13.24 -9.38
CA TRP A 234 -2.74 12.38 -10.46
C TRP A 234 -3.69 12.36 -11.64
N LYS A 235 -3.24 12.86 -12.77
CA LYS A 235 -3.95 12.73 -14.05
C LYS A 235 -3.42 11.49 -14.76
N ALA A 236 -4.23 10.45 -14.79
CA ALA A 236 -3.85 9.25 -15.52
C ALA A 236 -3.61 9.60 -17.00
N ALA A 237 -2.44 9.21 -17.50
CA ALA A 237 -2.19 9.24 -18.94
C ALA A 237 -3.17 8.30 -19.65
N GLY A 238 -3.52 8.59 -20.89
CA GLY A 238 -4.27 7.64 -21.72
C GLY A 238 -3.53 6.31 -21.78
N ALA A 239 -4.25 5.20 -21.82
CA ALA A 239 -3.69 3.83 -21.81
C ALA A 239 -2.80 3.48 -23.03
N ALA A 240 -2.43 4.45 -23.84
CA ALA A 240 -1.66 4.25 -25.07
C ALA A 240 -0.18 3.89 -24.85
N ALA A 241 0.32 3.95 -23.63
CA ALA A 241 1.77 4.01 -23.41
C ALA A 241 2.45 2.65 -23.17
N GLY A 242 1.75 1.54 -23.05
CA GLY A 242 2.40 0.25 -22.77
C GLY A 242 3.25 0.19 -21.50
N LYS A 243 3.11 1.16 -20.60
CA LYS A 243 3.79 1.23 -19.30
C LYS A 243 2.82 1.38 -18.16
N TRP A 244 3.11 0.70 -17.03
CA TRP A 244 2.22 0.58 -15.89
C TRP A 244 2.97 0.77 -14.58
N TRP A 245 2.57 1.76 -13.80
CA TRP A 245 3.13 2.05 -12.49
C TRP A 245 2.35 1.31 -11.39
N THR A 246 3.03 0.42 -10.65
CA THR A 246 2.42 -0.37 -9.59
C THR A 246 2.35 0.40 -8.28
N ILE A 247 1.18 0.44 -7.65
CA ILE A 247 0.95 0.98 -6.30
C ILE A 247 0.49 -0.10 -5.31
N GLY A 248 0.61 -1.35 -5.70
CA GLY A 248 0.46 -2.56 -4.89
C GLY A 248 1.52 -3.59 -5.29
N LEU A 249 1.74 -4.60 -4.46
CA LEU A 249 2.65 -5.70 -4.77
C LEU A 249 2.15 -6.49 -5.97
N PHE A 250 3.05 -6.86 -6.85
CA PHE A 250 2.72 -7.57 -8.08
C PHE A 250 3.56 -8.85 -8.22
N ALA A 251 2.93 -9.91 -8.69
CA ALA A 251 3.61 -11.06 -9.29
C ALA A 251 2.80 -11.48 -10.51
N PRO A 252 3.45 -11.76 -11.65
CA PRO A 252 2.75 -12.00 -12.90
C PRO A 252 1.84 -13.23 -12.81
N ALA A 253 0.66 -13.13 -13.40
CA ALA A 253 -0.16 -14.27 -13.77
C ALA A 253 0.44 -14.95 -15.01
N GLU A 254 -0.01 -16.14 -15.32
CA GLU A 254 0.44 -16.88 -16.51
C GLU A 254 0.15 -16.14 -17.82
N ALA A 255 -0.97 -15.39 -17.83
CA ALA A 255 -1.38 -14.60 -18.99
C ALA A 255 -0.70 -13.22 -19.10
N ASP A 256 0.06 -12.80 -18.09
CA ASP A 256 0.73 -11.50 -18.13
C ASP A 256 1.97 -11.53 -19.00
N VAL A 257 1.99 -10.69 -20.03
CA VAL A 257 3.15 -10.50 -20.90
C VAL A 257 3.86 -9.20 -20.50
N VAL A 258 4.95 -9.33 -19.74
CA VAL A 258 5.75 -8.19 -19.26
C VAL A 258 7.11 -8.21 -19.93
N ALA A 259 7.47 -7.13 -20.62
CA ALA A 259 8.82 -6.91 -21.17
C ALA A 259 9.74 -6.37 -20.06
N TRP A 260 10.32 -7.27 -19.28
CA TRP A 260 11.09 -6.95 -18.07
C TRP A 260 12.27 -6.02 -18.34
N ASP A 261 12.96 -6.21 -19.46
CA ASP A 261 14.14 -5.40 -19.84
C ASP A 261 13.79 -3.94 -20.15
N ASN A 262 12.52 -3.66 -20.45
CA ASN A 262 12.01 -2.33 -20.75
C ASN A 262 11.32 -1.68 -19.53
N GLY A 263 11.31 -2.35 -18.38
CA GLY A 263 10.75 -1.89 -17.12
C GLY A 263 11.79 -1.32 -16.18
N ALA A 264 11.32 -0.58 -15.18
CA ALA A 264 12.12 -0.13 -14.04
C ALA A 264 11.46 -0.67 -12.76
N TYR A 265 12.08 -1.65 -12.11
CA TYR A 265 11.47 -2.33 -10.98
C TYR A 265 12.51 -2.85 -9.98
N ARG A 266 12.04 -3.10 -8.76
CA ARG A 266 12.76 -3.86 -7.73
C ARG A 266 11.90 -5.02 -7.28
N THR A 267 12.54 -6.08 -6.82
CA THR A 267 11.85 -7.22 -6.22
C THR A 267 11.98 -7.19 -4.70
N LEU A 268 11.04 -7.85 -4.04
CA LEU A 268 10.95 -7.97 -2.59
C LEU A 268 10.57 -9.40 -2.24
N SER A 269 11.37 -10.06 -1.40
CA SER A 269 11.02 -11.35 -0.83
C SER A 269 10.17 -11.17 0.43
N ARG A 270 9.06 -11.89 0.50
CA ARG A 270 8.16 -11.84 1.65
C ARG A 270 7.78 -13.22 2.11
N SER A 271 7.96 -13.43 3.37
CA SER A 271 7.42 -14.58 4.12
C SER A 271 6.26 -14.11 5.02
N GLY A 272 5.94 -14.85 6.02
CA GLY A 272 4.94 -14.50 7.04
C GLY A 272 4.77 -15.64 8.00
N TRP A 273 3.79 -15.53 8.87
CA TRP A 273 3.49 -16.53 9.89
C TRP A 273 2.01 -16.92 9.81
N THR A 274 1.73 -18.21 9.92
CA THR A 274 0.37 -18.74 10.03
C THR A 274 0.19 -19.30 11.43
N PRO A 275 -0.81 -18.85 12.19
CA PRO A 275 -1.12 -19.42 13.50
C PRO A 275 -1.33 -20.93 13.39
N GLY A 276 -0.64 -21.70 14.23
CA GLY A 276 -0.74 -23.17 14.27
C GLY A 276 0.10 -23.94 13.24
N ALA A 277 0.54 -23.30 12.15
CA ALA A 277 1.27 -23.97 11.07
C ALA A 277 2.69 -23.44 10.83
N GLY A 278 3.09 -22.35 11.47
CA GLY A 278 4.45 -21.83 11.39
C GLY A 278 4.70 -20.85 10.25
N ALA A 279 5.92 -20.83 9.70
CA ALA A 279 6.33 -19.87 8.68
C ALA A 279 5.69 -20.19 7.31
N LYS A 280 5.20 -19.13 6.67
CA LYS A 280 4.73 -19.19 5.27
C LYS A 280 5.92 -19.33 4.33
N PRO A 281 5.79 -20.03 3.20
CA PRO A 281 6.80 -20.03 2.15
C PRO A 281 7.17 -18.61 1.75
N GLU A 282 8.47 -18.39 1.50
CA GLU A 282 8.95 -17.13 0.95
C GLU A 282 8.53 -17.01 -0.51
N LEU A 283 7.93 -15.87 -0.85
CA LEU A 283 7.56 -15.53 -2.21
C LEU A 283 8.22 -14.22 -2.63
N ARG A 284 8.63 -14.15 -3.90
CA ARG A 284 9.19 -12.95 -4.49
C ARG A 284 8.09 -12.17 -5.22
N PHE A 285 8.02 -10.89 -4.94
CA PHE A 285 7.10 -9.94 -5.55
C PHE A 285 7.88 -8.83 -6.25
N VAL A 286 7.28 -8.23 -7.25
CA VAL A 286 7.64 -6.90 -7.73
C VAL A 286 7.10 -5.90 -6.70
N ARG A 287 7.99 -5.02 -6.24
CA ARG A 287 7.70 -4.02 -5.22
C ARG A 287 6.85 -2.88 -5.80
N GLU A 288 6.09 -2.23 -4.93
CA GLU A 288 5.39 -0.99 -5.26
C GLU A 288 6.37 0.08 -5.75
N GLY A 289 5.95 0.89 -6.71
CA GLY A 289 6.80 1.87 -7.41
C GLY A 289 7.42 1.33 -8.70
N ALA A 290 7.25 0.06 -9.02
CA ALA A 290 7.71 -0.47 -10.30
C ALA A 290 6.95 0.16 -11.47
N VAL A 291 7.67 0.40 -12.57
CA VAL A 291 7.09 0.76 -13.87
C VAL A 291 7.35 -0.41 -14.82
N LEU A 292 6.29 -1.12 -15.16
CA LEU A 292 6.33 -2.33 -15.98
C LEU A 292 5.97 -2.01 -17.42
N ALA A 293 6.68 -2.57 -18.38
CA ALA A 293 6.35 -2.48 -19.79
C ALA A 293 5.45 -3.68 -20.18
N SER A 294 4.20 -3.38 -20.56
CA SER A 294 3.21 -4.36 -21.00
C SER A 294 2.15 -3.68 -21.87
N GLU A 295 1.73 -4.30 -22.94
CA GLU A 295 0.70 -3.77 -23.84
C GLU A 295 -0.66 -3.65 -23.14
N THR A 296 -0.94 -4.54 -22.20
CA THR A 296 -2.18 -4.56 -21.40
C THR A 296 -1.88 -4.30 -19.93
N GLU A 297 -2.88 -3.90 -19.16
CA GLU A 297 -2.76 -3.78 -17.72
C GLU A 297 -2.35 -5.13 -17.11
N PRO A 298 -1.21 -5.21 -16.40
CA PRO A 298 -0.79 -6.44 -15.75
C PRO A 298 -1.83 -6.91 -14.73
N ALA A 299 -2.32 -8.13 -14.88
CA ALA A 299 -3.38 -8.67 -14.03
C ALA A 299 -2.87 -9.06 -12.65
N GLY A 300 -1.65 -9.61 -12.60
CA GLY A 300 -1.11 -10.21 -11.39
C GLY A 300 -1.90 -11.45 -10.96
N ARG A 301 -1.48 -12.07 -9.87
CA ARG A 301 -2.11 -13.31 -9.41
C ARG A 301 -2.44 -13.31 -7.93
N ILE A 302 -3.43 -14.12 -7.57
CA ILE A 302 -3.66 -14.60 -6.22
C ILE A 302 -3.18 -16.05 -6.22
N SER A 303 -2.14 -16.35 -5.44
CA SER A 303 -1.57 -17.70 -5.34
C SER A 303 -2.01 -18.36 -4.04
N GLU A 304 -2.26 -19.66 -4.13
CA GLU A 304 -2.58 -20.52 -3.01
C GLU A 304 -1.38 -21.39 -2.66
N SER A 305 -1.12 -21.55 -1.37
CA SER A 305 -0.07 -22.41 -0.85
C SER A 305 -0.63 -23.27 0.26
N ASN A 306 -0.46 -24.57 0.13
CA ASN A 306 -0.73 -25.51 1.21
C ASN A 306 0.46 -25.49 2.17
N ILE A 307 0.17 -25.36 3.46
CA ILE A 307 1.17 -25.41 4.54
C ILE A 307 0.78 -26.53 5.48
N ASP A 308 1.71 -27.41 5.77
CA ASP A 308 1.48 -28.52 6.70
C ASP A 308 1.04 -27.99 8.06
N GLY A 309 -0.04 -28.55 8.60
CA GLY A 309 -0.65 -28.11 9.85
C GLY A 309 -1.53 -26.86 9.77
N ALA A 310 -1.68 -26.23 8.60
CA ALA A 310 -2.66 -25.15 8.43
C ALA A 310 -4.07 -25.73 8.29
N ALA A 311 -5.04 -25.12 8.96
CA ALA A 311 -6.45 -25.50 8.87
C ALA A 311 -7.09 -25.22 7.50
N HIS A 312 -6.45 -24.37 6.69
CA HIS A 312 -6.92 -23.97 5.35
C HIS A 312 -5.73 -23.53 4.50
N PRO A 313 -5.85 -23.52 3.17
CA PRO A 313 -4.84 -22.99 2.28
C PRO A 313 -4.51 -21.52 2.59
N VAL A 314 -3.25 -21.15 2.41
CA VAL A 314 -2.78 -19.78 2.60
C VAL A 314 -2.78 -19.04 1.27
N LEU A 315 -3.59 -18.02 1.18
CA LEU A 315 -3.65 -17.15 0.00
C LEU A 315 -2.63 -16.03 0.07
N ARG A 316 -1.99 -15.76 -1.06
CA ARG A 316 -1.05 -14.65 -1.27
C ARG A 316 -1.55 -13.76 -2.38
N TYR A 317 -1.82 -12.52 -2.06
CA TYR A 317 -2.32 -11.53 -3.01
C TYR A 317 -1.16 -10.78 -3.67
N ALA A 318 -1.04 -10.93 -4.97
CA ALA A 318 -0.05 -10.26 -5.81
C ALA A 318 -0.68 -9.68 -7.09
N ALA A 319 -1.98 -9.35 -7.03
CA ALA A 319 -2.73 -8.67 -8.08
C ALA A 319 -2.85 -7.18 -7.76
N GLY A 320 -1.73 -6.57 -7.34
CA GLY A 320 -1.68 -5.16 -6.95
C GLY A 320 -2.09 -4.23 -8.09
N LEU A 321 -2.72 -3.11 -7.71
CA LEU A 321 -3.16 -2.11 -8.67
C LEU A 321 -1.98 -1.50 -9.42
N ALA A 322 -2.08 -1.44 -10.74
CA ALA A 322 -1.19 -0.73 -11.63
C ALA A 322 -1.94 0.43 -12.31
N LEU A 323 -1.28 1.56 -12.44
CA LEU A 323 -1.82 2.77 -13.07
C LEU A 323 -1.08 3.02 -14.39
N PRO A 324 -1.76 3.50 -15.44
CA PRO A 324 -1.09 3.89 -16.66
C PRO A 324 0.00 4.92 -16.38
N TRP A 325 1.23 4.64 -16.82
CA TRP A 325 2.36 5.55 -16.73
C TRP A 325 2.51 6.29 -18.05
N PRO A 326 2.67 7.63 -18.07
CA PRO A 326 2.87 8.36 -19.31
C PRO A 326 4.16 7.91 -20.01
N GLU A 327 4.12 7.85 -21.32
CA GLU A 327 5.33 7.71 -22.13
C GLU A 327 6.27 8.89 -21.84
N GLU A 328 7.56 8.59 -21.69
CA GLU A 328 8.57 9.65 -21.61
C GLU A 328 8.48 10.46 -22.88
N ALA A 329 8.21 11.76 -22.74
CA ALA A 329 8.35 12.68 -23.86
C ALA A 329 9.79 12.52 -24.39
N GLN A 330 9.93 11.95 -25.58
CA GLN A 330 11.22 11.88 -26.26
C GLN A 330 11.72 13.32 -26.38
N VAL A 331 12.92 13.58 -25.87
CA VAL A 331 13.68 14.83 -26.08
C VAL A 331 14.29 14.78 -27.46
#